data_f2b05ed5564a4ed90ae19a0e4b44c2fa
#
_entry.id   f2b05ed5564a4ed90ae19a0e4b44c2fa
#
_cell.length_a   1.000
_cell.length_b   1.000
_cell.length_c   1.000
_cell.angle_alpha   90.00
_cell.angle_beta   90.00
_cell.angle_gamma   90.00
#
_symmetry.space_group_name_H-M   'P 1'
#
loop_
_entity.id
_entity.type
_entity.pdbx_description
1 polymer ?
#
loop_
_entity_poly.entity_id
_entity_poly.type
_entity_poly.pdbx_seq_one_letter_code
_entity_poly.pdbx_strand_id
1 'polypeptide(L)'
;MEDVPEEEFPTPSASPSSIRGVPSTRKAASIRTLGRSSADGSSSASRRTLSTSSPALPGTPKEGGKSPRVAGTLQRVRSSPRLPHDTEVEAAPSTMLYWSKAPVFGVIPMRTMRAHTVTLVDTTAWLFGGCDDKECSRDIFCFDTETMQWSRPETMGDLPPPSRAHTATLVDRKIVIYGGGQGSTYYDSVYVLDTITRRWTRPNVTGSKPPPRRAHTGVLYHGKIYMFGGGNGMTALNDVWTLDVSNMSKLRWDELQTIGRKPSHRGYHTANLIGNIMIVVGGSDGKDCFNDIWCLNLDTLRWTKLIVDAPHRRLSHTSTQVGSYLFIVGGHDGTRYRHDLLLFNLVSLAFEPRSTLGKAPSARGYHVTLLADSRLFLFGGFNGSTPFDEVHILDLAAAAYLPQVTHFDIQLPE
;
A
#
# COMPACT_ATOMS: atom_id res chain seq x y z
N MET A 1 -23.38 16.01 -5.76
CA MET A 1 -22.77 15.77 -4.43
C MET A 1 -22.81 14.26 -4.27
N GLU A 2 -21.81 13.58 -4.77
CA GLU A 2 -21.65 12.14 -4.55
C GLU A 2 -20.92 11.97 -3.24
N ASP A 3 -21.55 11.19 -2.37
CA ASP A 3 -21.15 10.99 -0.99
C ASP A 3 -19.69 10.53 -0.88
N VAL A 4 -18.89 11.27 -0.13
CA VAL A 4 -17.69 10.78 0.50
C VAL A 4 -18.13 9.56 1.33
N PRO A 5 -17.54 8.36 1.16
CA PRO A 5 -18.03 7.17 1.86
C PRO A 5 -18.16 7.45 3.37
N GLU A 6 -19.33 7.16 3.96
CA GLU A 6 -19.67 7.33 5.38
C GLU A 6 -18.74 6.65 6.39
N GLU A 7 -17.61 6.15 5.93
CA GLU A 7 -16.63 5.45 6.75
C GLU A 7 -15.54 6.33 7.37
N GLU A 8 -15.57 7.63 7.11
CA GLU A 8 -14.59 8.59 7.63
C GLU A 8 -15.18 9.35 8.81
N PHE A 9 -15.02 8.82 10.01
CA PHE A 9 -15.40 9.43 11.30
C PHE A 9 -16.85 9.94 11.39
N PRO A 10 -17.71 9.35 12.24
CA PRO A 10 -19.07 9.85 12.42
C PRO A 10 -19.06 11.29 12.92
N THR A 11 -19.84 12.15 12.29
CA THR A 11 -20.13 13.50 12.78
C THR A 11 -20.82 13.40 14.14
N PRO A 12 -20.56 14.28 15.12
CA PRO A 12 -21.29 14.28 16.38
C PRO A 12 -22.75 14.63 16.10
N SER A 13 -23.66 13.67 16.34
CA SER A 13 -25.09 13.88 16.32
C SER A 13 -25.47 14.83 17.45
N ALA A 14 -26.22 15.87 17.13
CA ALA A 14 -26.86 16.75 18.11
C ALA A 14 -27.72 15.92 19.06
N SER A 15 -27.65 16.23 20.35
CA SER A 15 -28.39 15.60 21.43
C SER A 15 -29.90 15.63 21.15
N PRO A 16 -30.66 14.54 21.33
CA PRO A 16 -32.11 14.59 21.25
C PRO A 16 -32.67 15.08 22.58
N SER A 17 -33.45 16.16 22.53
CA SER A 17 -34.36 16.56 23.58
C SER A 17 -35.47 15.53 23.76
N SER A 18 -35.71 15.19 25.00
CA SER A 18 -36.73 14.27 25.51
C SER A 18 -38.14 14.56 25.02
N ILE A 19 -38.84 13.56 24.47
CA ILE A 19 -40.33 13.45 24.61
C ILE A 19 -40.69 11.98 24.81
N ARG A 20 -41.49 11.76 25.88
CA ARG A 20 -42.09 10.48 26.33
C ARG A 20 -43.21 10.05 25.39
N GLY A 21 -43.42 8.74 25.24
CA GLY A 21 -44.66 8.15 24.71
C GLY A 21 -44.57 6.63 24.60
N VAL A 22 -45.43 5.95 25.35
CA VAL A 22 -45.57 4.54 25.72
C VAL A 22 -46.23 3.68 24.61
N PRO A 23 -46.39 2.34 24.73
CA PRO A 23 -46.06 1.33 23.70
C PRO A 23 -47.30 0.72 23.01
N SER A 24 -47.07 0.02 21.90
CA SER A 24 -48.07 -0.92 21.37
C SER A 24 -47.46 -2.17 20.77
N THR A 25 -48.00 -3.24 21.13
CA THR A 25 -47.79 -4.67 21.03
C THR A 25 -48.05 -5.32 19.66
N ARG A 26 -47.40 -6.49 19.48
CA ARG A 26 -47.83 -7.72 18.73
C ARG A 26 -47.71 -7.66 17.19
N LYS A 27 -47.27 -8.71 16.46
CA LYS A 27 -47.37 -10.18 16.61
C LYS A 27 -46.37 -10.87 15.65
N ALA A 28 -45.92 -12.02 16.11
CA ALA A 28 -45.21 -13.04 15.33
C ALA A 28 -46.16 -13.78 14.36
N ALA A 29 -45.61 -14.28 13.27
CA ALA A 29 -46.13 -15.47 12.59
C ALA A 29 -44.99 -16.21 11.90
N SER A 30 -44.74 -17.40 12.37
CA SER A 30 -43.99 -18.49 11.75
C SER A 30 -44.87 -19.20 10.71
N ILE A 31 -44.29 -20.00 9.82
CA ILE A 31 -44.72 -21.32 9.36
C ILE A 31 -44.03 -21.72 8.04
N ARG A 32 -43.26 -22.79 8.16
CA ARG A 32 -43.16 -24.14 7.59
C ARG A 32 -42.69 -24.29 6.14
N THR A 33 -41.54 -24.92 5.99
CA THR A 33 -41.18 -26.32 5.56
C THR A 33 -42.14 -27.06 4.62
N LEU A 34 -41.50 -27.66 3.60
CA LEU A 34 -41.68 -28.94 2.90
C LEU A 34 -41.04 -28.81 1.50
N GLY A 35 -40.27 -29.68 0.92
CA GLY A 35 -39.94 -31.07 1.14
C GLY A 35 -39.54 -31.69 -0.18
N ARG A 36 -38.48 -32.47 -0.19
CA ARG A 36 -38.13 -33.66 -0.98
C ARG A 36 -38.55 -33.80 -2.45
N SER A 37 -37.61 -34.16 -3.35
CA SER A 37 -37.28 -35.54 -3.83
C SER A 37 -36.25 -35.42 -4.99
N SER A 38 -35.13 -36.06 -4.90
CA SER A 38 -34.58 -37.31 -5.41
C SER A 38 -34.98 -37.74 -6.84
N ALA A 39 -33.98 -37.97 -7.70
CA ALA A 39 -33.70 -39.16 -8.47
C ALA A 39 -32.67 -38.88 -9.57
N ASP A 40 -31.53 -39.48 -9.51
CA ASP A 40 -30.95 -40.61 -10.28
C ASP A 40 -30.88 -40.44 -11.80
N GLY A 41 -29.73 -40.72 -12.35
CA GLY A 41 -29.48 -40.97 -13.75
C GLY A 41 -28.01 -41.00 -14.15
N SER A 42 -27.45 -42.16 -14.01
CA SER A 42 -26.14 -42.70 -14.34
C SER A 42 -25.71 -42.67 -15.81
N SER A 43 -24.40 -42.91 -15.97
CA SER A 43 -23.67 -43.55 -17.10
C SER A 43 -23.27 -42.60 -18.25
N SER A 44 -22.12 -42.71 -18.88
CA SER A 44 -21.11 -43.75 -19.01
C SER A 44 -19.85 -43.16 -19.67
N ALA A 45 -18.78 -43.87 -19.42
CA ALA A 45 -17.44 -43.67 -19.94
C ALA A 45 -17.33 -43.85 -21.46
N SER A 46 -16.36 -43.13 -22.07
CA SER A 46 -15.59 -43.71 -23.18
C SER A 46 -14.17 -43.11 -23.25
N ARG A 47 -13.23 -43.98 -22.92
CA ARG A 47 -11.81 -43.85 -23.29
C ARG A 47 -11.66 -44.04 -24.80
N ARG A 48 -10.81 -43.22 -25.42
CA ARG A 48 -9.99 -43.64 -26.55
C ARG A 48 -8.60 -43.03 -26.49
N THR A 49 -7.66 -43.89 -26.26
CA THR A 49 -6.22 -43.80 -26.53
C THR A 49 -5.97 -44.05 -28.02
N LEU A 50 -4.83 -43.54 -28.49
CA LEU A 50 -3.95 -43.99 -29.58
C LEU A 50 -3.41 -42.75 -30.33
N SER A 51 -2.20 -42.60 -30.68
CA SER A 51 -0.89 -43.19 -30.67
C SER A 51 -0.04 -42.37 -31.67
N THR A 52 1.16 -42.09 -31.27
CA THR A 52 2.41 -41.93 -32.02
C THR A 52 2.37 -41.95 -33.54
N SER A 53 3.02 -40.94 -34.18
CA SER A 53 4.15 -41.22 -35.14
C SER A 53 4.68 -39.90 -35.73
N SER A 54 5.99 -39.72 -35.56
CA SER A 54 6.82 -38.88 -36.46
C SER A 54 7.08 -39.66 -37.76
N PRO A 55 7.32 -38.96 -38.86
CA PRO A 55 8.52 -39.34 -39.59
C PRO A 55 9.37 -38.15 -40.15
N ALA A 56 10.54 -38.56 -40.49
CA ALA A 56 11.76 -37.89 -40.86
C ALA A 56 11.74 -37.09 -42.18
N LEU A 57 12.80 -36.26 -42.27
CA LEU A 57 13.27 -35.54 -43.44
C LEU A 57 13.59 -36.42 -44.65
N PRO A 58 13.58 -35.84 -45.86
CA PRO A 58 14.84 -35.80 -46.63
C PRO A 58 15.08 -34.51 -47.46
N GLY A 59 16.38 -34.12 -47.56
CA GLY A 59 17.11 -34.09 -48.78
C GLY A 59 17.10 -32.77 -49.58
N THR A 60 18.19 -32.08 -49.54
CA THR A 60 18.58 -31.00 -50.49
C THR A 60 18.75 -31.51 -51.92
N PRO A 61 18.60 -30.60 -52.94
CA PRO A 61 19.77 -30.33 -53.76
C PRO A 61 20.04 -28.83 -54.11
N LYS A 62 21.26 -28.61 -54.50
CA LYS A 62 21.92 -27.39 -54.89
C LYS A 62 21.49 -26.86 -56.27
N GLU A 63 21.86 -25.57 -56.44
CA GLU A 63 22.17 -24.76 -57.63
C GLU A 63 21.18 -23.61 -57.80
N GLY A 64 21.56 -22.34 -57.86
CA GLY A 64 22.62 -21.67 -58.60
C GLY A 64 21.95 -20.43 -59.18
N GLY A 65 22.16 -19.24 -58.67
CA GLY A 65 21.60 -18.02 -59.21
C GLY A 65 22.23 -16.75 -58.60
N LYS A 66 23.19 -16.18 -59.32
CA LYS A 66 23.81 -14.89 -59.02
C LYS A 66 22.83 -13.75 -59.26
N SER A 67 22.76 -12.77 -58.29
CA SER A 67 22.64 -11.32 -58.59
C SER A 67 22.35 -10.48 -57.33
N PRO A 68 22.46 -9.15 -57.34
CA PRO A 68 23.68 -8.46 -57.04
C PRO A 68 23.65 -7.83 -55.61
N ARG A 69 24.84 -7.70 -55.08
CA ARG A 69 25.08 -6.99 -53.78
C ARG A 69 24.67 -5.53 -53.91
N VAL A 70 23.66 -5.13 -53.09
CA VAL A 70 23.59 -3.76 -52.59
C VAL A 70 24.20 -3.77 -51.20
N ALA A 71 25.39 -3.19 -51.14
CA ALA A 71 26.11 -2.95 -49.90
C ALA A 71 25.40 -1.83 -49.12
N GLY A 72 24.53 -2.20 -48.21
CA GLY A 72 24.05 -1.34 -47.17
C GLY A 72 24.80 -1.68 -45.89
N THR A 73 25.87 -0.96 -45.64
CA THR A 73 26.64 -1.02 -44.41
C THR A 73 25.78 -0.46 -43.29
N LEU A 74 25.11 -1.33 -42.55
CA LEU A 74 24.58 -0.99 -41.23
C LEU A 74 25.78 -0.78 -40.32
N GLN A 75 26.29 0.44 -40.29
CA GLN A 75 27.16 0.90 -39.22
C GLN A 75 26.35 0.82 -37.93
N ARG A 76 26.69 -0.15 -37.08
CA ARG A 76 26.38 -0.09 -35.65
C ARG A 76 27.14 1.13 -35.11
N VAL A 77 26.44 2.25 -35.01
CA VAL A 77 26.91 3.41 -34.25
C VAL A 77 26.94 2.98 -32.79
N ARG A 78 28.09 2.55 -32.28
CA ARG A 78 28.32 2.54 -30.84
C ARG A 78 28.37 4.01 -30.42
N SER A 79 27.33 4.51 -29.80
CA SER A 79 27.40 5.80 -29.12
C SER A 79 28.37 5.65 -27.94
N SER A 80 29.61 6.12 -28.12
CA SER A 80 30.50 6.36 -26.98
C SER A 80 29.86 7.42 -26.09
N PRO A 81 29.94 7.31 -24.75
CA PRO A 81 29.47 8.37 -23.87
C PRO A 81 30.18 9.67 -24.20
N ARG A 82 29.39 10.70 -24.53
CA ARG A 82 29.94 12.03 -24.82
C ARG A 82 30.16 12.80 -23.53
N LEU A 83 31.20 13.61 -23.48
CA LEU A 83 31.51 14.41 -22.30
C LEU A 83 30.51 15.57 -22.13
N PRO A 84 30.21 16.02 -20.86
CA PRO A 84 29.15 16.97 -20.57
C PRO A 84 29.26 18.37 -21.21
N HIS A 85 30.38 18.70 -21.82
CA HIS A 85 30.66 20.00 -22.45
C HIS A 85 30.59 19.97 -23.97
N ASP A 86 30.17 18.85 -24.56
CA ASP A 86 29.99 18.74 -26.00
C ASP A 86 28.64 19.38 -26.38
N THR A 87 28.67 20.56 -26.98
CA THR A 87 27.46 21.37 -27.28
C THR A 87 26.57 20.79 -28.37
N GLU A 88 27.00 19.72 -29.06
CA GLU A 88 26.21 19.03 -30.09
C GLU A 88 25.54 17.74 -29.59
N VAL A 89 25.54 17.51 -28.26
CA VAL A 89 24.87 16.34 -27.72
C VAL A 89 23.36 16.58 -27.71
N GLU A 90 22.63 15.83 -28.55
CA GLU A 90 21.18 15.73 -28.42
C GLU A 90 20.84 15.33 -26.99
N ALA A 91 19.96 16.12 -26.36
CA ALA A 91 19.47 15.76 -25.02
C ALA A 91 18.94 14.33 -25.04
N ALA A 92 19.45 13.49 -24.15
CA ALA A 92 18.95 12.13 -24.01
C ALA A 92 17.43 12.17 -23.87
N PRO A 93 16.69 11.32 -24.60
CA PRO A 93 15.23 11.30 -24.46
C PRO A 93 14.90 11.14 -22.98
N SER A 94 13.95 11.94 -22.49
CA SER A 94 13.52 11.87 -21.09
C SER A 94 13.06 10.44 -20.84
N THR A 95 13.78 9.70 -20.04
CA THR A 95 13.39 8.35 -19.66
C THR A 95 12.12 8.43 -18.85
N MET A 96 11.05 7.83 -19.36
CA MET A 96 9.74 7.88 -18.74
C MET A 96 9.50 6.62 -17.91
N LEU A 97 8.90 6.81 -16.75
CA LEU A 97 8.47 5.70 -15.89
C LEU A 97 7.34 4.93 -16.61
N TYR A 98 7.36 3.61 -16.55
CA TYR A 98 6.43 2.77 -17.29
C TYR A 98 5.55 1.90 -16.37
N TRP A 99 4.23 2.03 -16.52
CA TRP A 99 3.27 1.21 -15.82
C TRP A 99 2.89 -0.05 -16.60
N SER A 100 2.84 -1.17 -15.90
CA SER A 100 2.32 -2.44 -16.41
C SER A 100 1.48 -3.16 -15.35
N LYS A 101 0.62 -4.08 -15.79
CA LYS A 101 -0.06 -5.03 -14.89
C LYS A 101 0.86 -6.22 -14.66
N ALA A 102 1.03 -6.63 -13.39
CA ALA A 102 1.87 -7.79 -13.05
C ALA A 102 1.26 -9.08 -13.59
N PRO A 103 2.05 -9.98 -14.20
CA PRO A 103 1.59 -11.30 -14.65
C PRO A 103 1.55 -12.28 -13.47
N VAL A 104 0.60 -12.09 -12.56
CA VAL A 104 0.49 -12.85 -11.31
C VAL A 104 -0.06 -14.25 -11.53
N PHE A 105 0.41 -15.22 -10.72
CA PHE A 105 -0.07 -16.58 -10.70
C PHE A 105 0.04 -17.20 -9.30
N GLY A 106 -0.37 -18.47 -9.14
CA GLY A 106 -0.31 -19.19 -7.85
C GLY A 106 -1.62 -19.07 -7.05
N VAL A 107 -1.52 -19.03 -5.73
CA VAL A 107 -2.66 -18.95 -4.82
C VAL A 107 -3.03 -17.48 -4.65
N ILE A 108 -3.72 -16.93 -5.65
CA ILE A 108 -4.14 -15.52 -5.69
C ILE A 108 -5.13 -15.26 -4.56
N PRO A 109 -5.05 -14.12 -3.85
CA PRO A 109 -6.05 -13.74 -2.86
C PRO A 109 -7.46 -13.80 -3.44
N MET A 110 -8.36 -14.57 -2.81
CA MET A 110 -9.74 -14.71 -3.27
C MET A 110 -10.61 -13.49 -2.96
N ARG A 111 -10.09 -12.58 -2.13
CA ARG A 111 -10.75 -11.34 -1.73
C ARG A 111 -9.94 -10.18 -2.24
N THR A 112 -10.67 -9.16 -2.62
CA THR A 112 -10.08 -7.91 -3.04
C THR A 112 -9.42 -7.18 -1.87
N MET A 113 -8.34 -6.47 -2.16
CA MET A 113 -7.46 -5.87 -1.16
C MET A 113 -7.78 -4.38 -1.00
N ARG A 114 -8.35 -4.01 0.15
CA ARG A 114 -8.67 -2.62 0.52
C ARG A 114 -8.26 -2.37 1.96
N ALA A 115 -7.47 -1.35 2.20
CA ALA A 115 -6.96 -0.98 3.52
C ALA A 115 -6.24 -2.15 4.26
N HIS A 116 -5.59 -3.01 3.49
CA HIS A 116 -4.69 -4.05 3.92
C HIS A 116 -3.29 -3.47 4.14
N THR A 117 -2.37 -4.27 4.65
CA THR A 117 -0.95 -3.93 4.68
C THR A 117 -0.13 -4.90 3.84
N VAL A 118 0.98 -4.43 3.30
CA VAL A 118 1.99 -5.26 2.62
C VAL A 118 3.35 -4.88 3.17
N THR A 119 4.10 -5.87 3.64
CA THR A 119 5.42 -5.69 4.23
C THR A 119 6.44 -6.56 3.48
N LEU A 120 7.50 -5.94 2.96
CA LEU A 120 8.56 -6.68 2.29
C LEU A 120 9.52 -7.29 3.30
N VAL A 121 9.79 -8.58 3.14
CA VAL A 121 10.82 -9.32 3.87
C VAL A 121 11.64 -10.08 2.84
N ASP A 122 12.88 -9.68 2.63
CA ASP A 122 13.71 -10.13 1.51
C ASP A 122 13.01 -9.83 0.15
N THR A 123 12.69 -10.83 -0.64
CA THR A 123 11.95 -10.71 -1.91
C THR A 123 10.45 -11.00 -1.78
N THR A 124 10.00 -11.34 -0.57
CA THR A 124 8.61 -11.73 -0.30
C THR A 124 7.82 -10.58 0.31
N ALA A 125 6.77 -10.15 -0.35
CA ALA A 125 5.80 -9.19 0.15
C ALA A 125 4.68 -9.92 0.93
N TRP A 126 4.60 -9.67 2.24
CA TRP A 126 3.64 -10.25 3.17
C TRP A 126 2.41 -9.35 3.24
N LEU A 127 1.30 -9.81 2.69
CA LEU A 127 0.01 -9.14 2.74
C LEU A 127 -0.79 -9.65 3.94
N PHE A 128 -1.34 -8.74 4.75
CA PHE A 128 -2.21 -9.08 5.87
C PHE A 128 -3.49 -8.24 5.87
N GLY A 129 -4.60 -8.90 6.15
CA GLY A 129 -5.88 -8.27 6.44
C GLY A 129 -6.49 -7.55 5.25
N GLY A 130 -7.12 -6.40 5.52
CA GLY A 130 -7.92 -5.65 4.57
C GLY A 130 -9.38 -6.07 4.59
N CYS A 131 -10.18 -5.47 3.72
CA CYS A 131 -11.59 -5.79 3.59
C CYS A 131 -12.05 -5.80 2.12
N ASP A 132 -13.08 -6.57 1.87
CA ASP A 132 -13.92 -6.46 0.69
C ASP A 132 -15.18 -5.63 1.02
N ASP A 133 -16.23 -5.76 0.21
CA ASP A 133 -17.50 -5.06 0.42
C ASP A 133 -18.34 -5.60 1.59
N LYS A 134 -18.00 -6.78 2.11
CA LYS A 134 -18.81 -7.51 3.09
C LYS A 134 -18.14 -7.62 4.44
N GLU A 135 -16.86 -7.97 4.46
CA GLU A 135 -16.15 -8.31 5.69
C GLU A 135 -14.65 -8.00 5.61
N CYS A 136 -14.02 -7.94 6.79
CA CYS A 136 -12.58 -7.87 6.89
C CYS A 136 -11.94 -9.28 6.89
N SER A 137 -10.72 -9.36 6.39
CA SER A 137 -9.91 -10.57 6.40
C SER A 137 -8.87 -10.54 7.52
N ARG A 138 -8.45 -11.72 7.95
CA ARG A 138 -7.23 -11.97 8.75
C ARG A 138 -6.23 -12.85 8.02
N ASP A 139 -6.47 -13.07 6.72
CA ASP A 139 -5.63 -13.94 5.92
C ASP A 139 -4.25 -13.33 5.71
N ILE A 140 -3.26 -14.21 5.62
CA ILE A 140 -1.91 -13.89 5.17
C ILE A 140 -1.72 -14.48 3.78
N PHE A 141 -1.21 -13.64 2.89
CA PHE A 141 -0.70 -14.06 1.59
C PHE A 141 0.74 -13.57 1.42
N CYS A 142 1.52 -14.32 0.68
CA CYS A 142 2.87 -13.96 0.29
C CYS A 142 2.94 -13.80 -1.22
N PHE A 143 3.52 -12.70 -1.65
CA PHE A 143 3.80 -12.41 -3.05
C PHE A 143 5.30 -12.34 -3.25
N ASP A 144 5.82 -13.20 -4.08
CA ASP A 144 7.23 -13.17 -4.48
C ASP A 144 7.41 -12.12 -5.57
N THR A 145 8.21 -11.10 -5.27
CA THR A 145 8.41 -9.95 -6.16
C THR A 145 9.29 -10.25 -7.38
N GLU A 146 10.02 -11.35 -7.38
CA GLU A 146 10.84 -11.79 -8.51
C GLU A 146 10.04 -12.65 -9.48
N THR A 147 9.34 -13.65 -8.94
CA THR A 147 8.59 -14.62 -9.74
C THR A 147 7.15 -14.21 -10.03
N MET A 148 6.60 -13.21 -9.33
CA MET A 148 5.19 -12.77 -9.40
C MET A 148 4.21 -13.83 -8.89
N GLN A 149 4.66 -14.74 -8.05
CA GLN A 149 3.87 -15.84 -7.53
C GLN A 149 3.21 -15.49 -6.20
N TRP A 150 1.90 -15.74 -6.12
CA TRP A 150 1.17 -15.72 -4.87
C TRP A 150 1.21 -17.09 -4.18
N SER A 151 1.38 -17.06 -2.88
CA SER A 151 1.25 -18.22 -2.00
C SER A 151 0.49 -17.86 -0.74
N ARG A 152 -0.09 -18.85 -0.07
CA ARG A 152 -0.78 -18.67 1.21
C ARG A 152 -0.11 -19.56 2.26
N PRO A 153 0.82 -19.01 3.05
CA PRO A 153 1.49 -19.79 4.08
C PRO A 153 0.52 -20.14 5.21
N GLU A 154 0.63 -21.33 5.73
CA GLU A 154 -0.02 -21.66 7.00
C GLU A 154 0.69 -20.94 8.14
N THR A 155 -0.09 -20.30 9.00
CA THR A 155 0.39 -19.62 10.20
C THR A 155 -0.29 -20.17 11.43
N MET A 156 0.42 -20.12 12.57
CA MET A 156 -0.03 -20.69 13.84
C MET A 156 0.14 -19.68 14.99
N GLY A 157 -0.38 -20.03 16.15
CA GLY A 157 -0.24 -19.22 17.38
C GLY A 157 -1.43 -18.30 17.62
N ASP A 158 -1.19 -17.12 18.19
CA ASP A 158 -2.21 -16.14 18.58
C ASP A 158 -2.64 -15.31 17.36
N LEU A 159 -3.53 -15.86 16.54
CA LEU A 159 -3.96 -15.20 15.33
C LEU A 159 -4.68 -13.86 15.63
N PRO A 160 -4.34 -12.76 14.93
CA PRO A 160 -5.05 -11.50 15.05
C PRO A 160 -6.49 -11.61 14.55
N PRO A 161 -7.40 -10.75 15.01
CA PRO A 161 -8.75 -10.67 14.45
C PRO A 161 -8.71 -10.13 13.01
N PRO A 162 -9.77 -10.34 12.22
CA PRO A 162 -9.93 -9.68 10.93
C PRO A 162 -9.79 -8.17 11.09
N SER A 163 -8.96 -7.54 10.25
CA SER A 163 -8.63 -6.13 10.46
C SER A 163 -8.36 -5.39 9.17
N ARG A 164 -8.76 -4.11 9.13
CA ARG A 164 -8.41 -3.13 8.10
C ARG A 164 -7.80 -1.88 8.72
N ALA A 165 -7.05 -1.13 7.92
CA ALA A 165 -6.45 0.15 8.29
C ALA A 165 -5.61 0.10 9.59
N HIS A 166 -5.00 -1.04 9.84
CA HIS A 166 -3.95 -1.28 10.83
C HIS A 166 -2.60 -0.85 10.27
N THR A 167 -1.59 -0.79 11.10
CA THR A 167 -0.19 -0.65 10.66
C THR A 167 0.54 -1.98 10.76
N ALA A 168 1.51 -2.19 9.87
CA ALA A 168 2.44 -3.30 9.88
C ALA A 168 3.85 -2.74 9.71
N THR A 169 4.71 -2.98 10.69
CA THR A 169 6.08 -2.48 10.70
C THR A 169 7.05 -3.64 10.80
N LEU A 170 8.02 -3.69 9.89
CA LEU A 170 9.07 -4.70 9.92
C LEU A 170 10.12 -4.35 10.98
N VAL A 171 10.40 -5.30 11.86
CA VAL A 171 11.47 -5.26 12.84
C VAL A 171 12.28 -6.55 12.70
N ASP A 172 13.46 -6.48 12.15
CA ASP A 172 14.26 -7.62 11.69
C ASP A 172 13.43 -8.52 10.75
N ARG A 173 13.09 -9.73 11.19
CA ARG A 173 12.23 -10.68 10.45
C ARG A 173 10.85 -10.85 11.08
N LYS A 174 10.43 -9.87 11.87
CA LYS A 174 9.12 -9.86 12.53
C LYS A 174 8.28 -8.70 12.05
N ILE A 175 7.03 -8.98 11.72
CA ILE A 175 6.06 -7.97 11.33
C ILE A 175 5.23 -7.65 12.57
N VAL A 176 5.37 -6.41 13.06
CA VAL A 176 4.62 -5.88 14.20
C VAL A 176 3.37 -5.20 13.69
N ILE A 177 2.21 -5.72 14.08
CA ILE A 177 0.90 -5.19 13.70
C ILE A 177 0.26 -4.51 14.90
N TYR A 178 -0.29 -3.31 14.68
CA TYR A 178 -1.02 -2.58 15.69
C TYR A 178 -2.33 -1.99 15.17
N GLY A 179 -3.36 -2.04 15.99
CA GLY A 179 -4.61 -1.34 15.76
C GLY A 179 -5.43 -1.89 14.60
N GLY A 180 -6.07 -1.00 13.87
CA GLY A 180 -7.04 -1.36 12.85
C GLY A 180 -8.44 -1.59 13.42
N GLY A 181 -9.28 -2.28 12.67
CA GLY A 181 -10.62 -2.58 13.13
C GLY A 181 -11.47 -3.34 12.12
N GLN A 182 -12.67 -3.72 12.57
CA GLN A 182 -13.70 -4.34 11.75
C GLN A 182 -15.04 -3.72 12.09
N GLY A 183 -15.76 -3.21 11.09
CA GLY A 183 -17.00 -2.46 11.31
C GLY A 183 -16.79 -1.30 12.27
N SER A 184 -17.57 -1.22 13.32
CA SER A 184 -17.47 -0.20 14.38
C SER A 184 -16.43 -0.55 15.46
N THR A 185 -15.81 -1.72 15.42
CA THR A 185 -14.83 -2.15 16.41
C THR A 185 -13.44 -1.70 16.03
N TYR A 186 -12.77 -1.00 16.94
CA TYR A 186 -11.39 -0.54 16.81
C TYR A 186 -10.49 -1.33 17.75
N TYR A 187 -9.28 -1.65 17.30
CA TYR A 187 -8.34 -2.47 18.04
C TYR A 187 -7.19 -1.64 18.62
N ASP A 188 -6.65 -2.15 19.73
CA ASP A 188 -5.54 -1.56 20.50
C ASP A 188 -4.48 -2.59 20.88
N SER A 189 -4.53 -3.76 20.24
CA SER A 189 -3.64 -4.86 20.53
C SER A 189 -2.47 -4.87 19.55
N VAL A 190 -1.31 -5.30 20.08
CA VAL A 190 -0.11 -5.59 19.29
C VAL A 190 -0.09 -7.08 18.97
N TYR A 191 0.16 -7.41 17.72
CA TYR A 191 0.45 -8.77 17.27
C TYR A 191 1.78 -8.78 16.55
N VAL A 192 2.51 -9.88 16.66
CA VAL A 192 3.81 -10.05 16.03
C VAL A 192 3.81 -11.34 15.24
N LEU A 193 4.07 -11.25 13.95
CA LEU A 193 4.31 -12.39 13.08
C LEU A 193 5.82 -12.58 12.93
N ASP A 194 6.32 -13.71 13.36
CA ASP A 194 7.67 -14.17 13.02
C ASP A 194 7.61 -14.84 11.64
N THR A 195 8.26 -14.23 10.64
CA THR A 195 8.16 -14.69 9.25
C THR A 195 8.96 -15.96 8.97
N ILE A 196 9.92 -16.31 9.83
CA ILE A 196 10.69 -17.55 9.72
C ILE A 196 9.87 -18.72 10.23
N THR A 197 9.34 -18.60 11.46
CA THR A 197 8.57 -19.67 12.10
C THR A 197 7.10 -19.67 11.71
N ARG A 198 6.63 -18.63 11.04
CA ARG A 198 5.24 -18.37 10.67
C ARG A 198 4.29 -18.40 11.86
N ARG A 199 4.79 -17.95 13.02
CA ARG A 199 4.06 -17.98 14.27
C ARG A 199 3.64 -16.57 14.67
N TRP A 200 2.36 -16.44 14.98
CA TRP A 200 1.78 -15.26 15.61
C TRP A 200 1.94 -15.32 17.12
N THR A 201 2.25 -14.20 17.70
CA THR A 201 2.22 -13.97 19.14
C THR A 201 1.48 -12.67 19.45
N ARG A 202 0.79 -12.66 20.59
CA ARG A 202 0.19 -11.46 21.17
C ARG A 202 0.97 -11.11 22.45
N PRO A 203 2.03 -10.31 22.34
CA PRO A 203 2.88 -9.99 23.49
C PRO A 203 2.12 -9.17 24.53
N ASN A 204 2.48 -9.34 25.78
CA ASN A 204 2.07 -8.42 26.83
C ASN A 204 2.91 -7.14 26.71
N VAL A 205 2.26 -6.00 26.44
CA VAL A 205 2.93 -4.71 26.30
C VAL A 205 2.71 -3.88 27.54
N THR A 206 3.78 -3.38 28.13
CA THR A 206 3.78 -2.54 29.34
C THR A 206 3.65 -1.05 28.99
N GLY A 207 3.57 -0.19 29.99
CA GLY A 207 3.47 1.26 29.83
C GLY A 207 2.06 1.78 29.60
N SER A 208 1.95 3.04 29.23
CA SER A 208 0.68 3.69 28.88
C SER A 208 0.21 3.19 27.52
N LYS A 209 -1.04 2.71 27.44
CA LYS A 209 -1.56 2.13 26.21
C LYS A 209 -2.30 3.18 25.38
N PRO A 210 -1.97 3.35 24.08
CA PRO A 210 -2.75 4.25 23.23
C PRO A 210 -4.19 3.75 23.04
N PRO A 211 -5.17 4.65 22.87
CA PRO A 211 -6.55 4.26 22.60
C PRO A 211 -6.66 3.46 21.31
N PRO A 212 -7.68 2.57 21.19
CA PRO A 212 -7.96 1.83 19.96
C PRO A 212 -8.07 2.78 18.77
N ARG A 213 -7.45 2.42 17.65
CA ARG A 213 -7.42 3.28 16.47
C ARG A 213 -7.22 2.55 15.17
N ARG A 214 -7.63 3.19 14.07
CA ARG A 214 -7.32 2.79 12.70
C ARG A 214 -6.87 3.99 11.87
N ALA A 215 -6.33 3.72 10.66
CA ALA A 215 -5.86 4.74 9.73
C ALA A 215 -4.77 5.67 10.28
N HIS A 216 -4.02 5.20 11.26
CA HIS A 216 -2.79 5.81 11.78
C HIS A 216 -1.60 5.35 10.95
N THR A 217 -0.44 5.96 11.17
CA THR A 217 0.83 5.56 10.55
C THR A 217 1.84 5.16 11.61
N GLY A 218 2.86 4.39 11.19
CA GLY A 218 3.96 3.98 12.05
C GLY A 218 5.26 3.92 11.26
N VAL A 219 6.34 4.46 11.84
CA VAL A 219 7.70 4.38 11.30
C VAL A 219 8.66 3.84 12.36
N LEU A 220 9.61 3.01 11.94
CA LEU A 220 10.62 2.45 12.83
C LEU A 220 11.86 3.34 12.85
N TYR A 221 12.25 3.83 14.03
CA TYR A 221 13.46 4.61 14.23
C TYR A 221 14.13 4.22 15.55
N HIS A 222 15.41 3.89 15.53
CA HIS A 222 16.23 3.52 16.68
C HIS A 222 15.55 2.54 17.66
N GLY A 223 15.00 1.44 17.14
CA GLY A 223 14.35 0.40 17.94
C GLY A 223 13.01 0.78 18.55
N LYS A 224 12.39 1.87 18.07
CA LYS A 224 11.04 2.31 18.45
C LYS A 224 10.17 2.52 17.22
N ILE A 225 8.94 2.06 17.28
CA ILE A 225 7.92 2.38 16.29
C ILE A 225 7.22 3.66 16.76
N TYR A 226 7.39 4.74 15.99
CA TYR A 226 6.72 6.01 16.20
C TYR A 226 5.40 6.00 15.48
N MET A 227 4.31 6.12 16.20
CA MET A 227 2.94 6.11 15.70
C MET A 227 2.35 7.51 15.77
N PHE A 228 1.63 7.93 14.71
CA PHE A 228 0.96 9.22 14.65
C PHE A 228 -0.50 9.10 14.20
N GLY A 229 -1.39 9.80 14.90
CA GLY A 229 -2.76 10.09 14.48
C GLY A 229 -3.66 8.87 14.35
N GLY A 230 -4.47 8.87 13.30
CA GLY A 230 -5.55 7.91 13.07
C GLY A 230 -6.89 8.39 13.61
N GLY A 231 -7.81 7.47 13.83
CA GLY A 231 -9.10 7.74 14.44
C GLY A 231 -9.54 6.63 15.38
N ASN A 232 -10.31 6.99 16.41
CA ASN A 232 -10.81 6.07 17.44
C ASN A 232 -12.30 5.71 17.27
N GLY A 233 -12.89 6.10 16.13
CA GLY A 233 -14.32 5.90 15.84
C GLY A 233 -15.22 7.05 16.27
N MET A 234 -14.72 7.99 17.07
CA MET A 234 -15.44 9.20 17.47
C MET A 234 -14.77 10.45 16.89
N THR A 235 -13.46 10.50 16.92
CA THR A 235 -12.66 11.65 16.46
C THR A 235 -11.39 11.19 15.77
N ALA A 236 -10.88 12.02 14.88
CA ALA A 236 -9.51 11.94 14.42
C ALA A 236 -8.54 12.30 15.54
N LEU A 237 -7.30 11.81 15.48
CA LEU A 237 -6.28 11.95 16.50
C LEU A 237 -5.04 12.68 15.93
N ASN A 238 -4.25 13.31 16.80
CA ASN A 238 -2.95 13.92 16.45
C ASN A 238 -1.89 13.73 17.54
N ASP A 239 -2.07 12.72 18.35
CA ASP A 239 -1.11 12.27 19.35
C ASP A 239 0.03 11.47 18.71
N VAL A 240 1.15 11.45 19.38
CA VAL A 240 2.32 10.66 19.00
C VAL A 240 2.63 9.66 20.10
N TRP A 241 2.79 8.41 19.71
CA TRP A 241 3.14 7.32 20.62
C TRP A 241 4.38 6.59 20.12
N THR A 242 5.11 5.97 21.04
CA THR A 242 6.17 5.04 20.67
C THR A 242 5.94 3.67 21.28
N LEU A 243 6.16 2.65 20.46
CA LEU A 243 6.31 1.27 20.91
C LEU A 243 7.80 0.91 20.87
N ASP A 244 8.40 0.73 22.04
CA ASP A 244 9.77 0.23 22.15
C ASP A 244 9.79 -1.25 21.74
N VAL A 245 10.49 -1.54 20.66
CA VAL A 245 10.66 -2.87 20.05
C VAL A 245 12.13 -3.31 20.06
N SER A 246 13.00 -2.60 20.74
CA SER A 246 14.41 -2.95 20.88
C SER A 246 14.61 -4.32 21.54
N ASN A 247 13.65 -4.72 22.39
CA ASN A 247 13.56 -6.06 22.95
C ASN A 247 12.13 -6.61 22.72
N MET A 248 11.98 -7.50 21.76
CA MET A 248 10.69 -8.10 21.39
C MET A 248 10.04 -8.92 22.53
N SER A 249 10.76 -9.24 23.61
CA SER A 249 10.21 -9.89 24.80
C SER A 249 9.69 -8.90 25.84
N LYS A 250 9.96 -7.61 25.69
CA LYS A 250 9.64 -6.56 26.67
C LYS A 250 9.15 -5.29 25.98
N LEU A 251 8.08 -5.40 25.23
CA LEU A 251 7.50 -4.25 24.54
C LEU A 251 6.92 -3.25 25.53
N ARG A 252 7.04 -1.96 25.21
CA ARG A 252 6.53 -0.88 26.04
C ARG A 252 5.97 0.26 25.19
N TRP A 253 4.79 0.75 25.56
CA TRP A 253 4.17 1.96 25.03
C TRP A 253 4.50 3.17 25.88
N ASP A 254 4.84 4.28 25.23
CA ASP A 254 4.99 5.58 25.85
C ASP A 254 4.33 6.65 24.96
N GLU A 255 3.55 7.54 25.58
CA GLU A 255 3.02 8.72 24.90
C GLU A 255 4.08 9.80 24.82
N LEU A 256 4.27 10.41 23.65
CA LEU A 256 5.27 11.45 23.45
C LEU A 256 4.66 12.85 23.49
N GLN A 257 5.24 13.72 24.30
CA GLN A 257 4.96 15.14 24.24
C GLN A 257 5.85 15.79 23.18
N THR A 258 5.23 16.27 22.12
CA THR A 258 5.93 16.93 21.03
C THR A 258 5.84 18.44 21.15
N ILE A 259 6.83 19.15 20.64
CA ILE A 259 6.94 20.62 20.72
C ILE A 259 6.66 21.27 19.37
N GLY A 260 6.30 22.54 19.39
CA GLY A 260 5.90 23.30 18.21
C GLY A 260 4.41 23.13 17.88
N ARG A 261 3.99 23.72 16.75
CA ARG A 261 2.63 23.58 16.25
C ARG A 261 2.44 22.20 15.67
N LYS A 262 1.51 21.43 16.21
CA LYS A 262 1.16 20.09 15.71
C LYS A 262 0.30 20.16 14.44
N PRO A 263 0.34 19.12 13.58
CA PRO A 263 -0.67 18.93 12.53
C PRO A 263 -2.08 18.84 13.14
N SER A 264 -3.10 19.17 12.35
CA SER A 264 -4.49 18.90 12.70
C SER A 264 -4.70 17.41 12.92
N HIS A 265 -5.70 17.03 13.70
CA HIS A 265 -6.13 15.64 13.89
C HIS A 265 -6.41 15.01 12.54
N ARG A 266 -5.87 13.83 12.27
CA ARG A 266 -6.00 13.18 10.97
C ARG A 266 -5.81 11.68 10.97
N GLY A 267 -6.54 11.02 10.08
CA GLY A 267 -6.28 9.66 9.65
C GLY A 267 -6.03 9.61 8.14
N TYR A 268 -5.75 8.43 7.61
CA TYR A 268 -5.54 8.18 6.17
C TYR A 268 -4.45 9.04 5.51
N HIS A 269 -3.54 9.58 6.31
CA HIS A 269 -2.31 10.22 5.89
C HIS A 269 -1.22 9.16 5.66
N THR A 270 -0.12 9.56 5.03
CA THR A 270 1.09 8.74 4.97
C THR A 270 2.18 9.31 5.85
N ALA A 271 3.08 8.45 6.30
CA ALA A 271 4.31 8.85 7.00
C ALA A 271 5.51 8.08 6.44
N ASN A 272 6.59 8.79 6.17
CA ASN A 272 7.87 8.22 5.74
C ASN A 272 8.97 8.69 6.67
N LEU A 273 9.91 7.79 6.96
CA LEU A 273 11.11 8.13 7.72
C LEU A 273 12.26 8.48 6.76
N ILE A 274 12.81 9.68 6.90
CA ILE A 274 13.95 10.17 6.12
C ILE A 274 15.02 10.65 7.13
N GLY A 275 16.09 9.87 7.28
CA GLY A 275 17.04 10.13 8.37
C GLY A 275 16.34 10.05 9.73
N ASN A 276 16.35 11.16 10.48
CA ASN A 276 15.65 11.32 11.76
C ASN A 276 14.32 12.09 11.64
N ILE A 277 13.84 12.33 10.42
CA ILE A 277 12.62 13.10 10.17
C ILE A 277 11.48 12.17 9.73
N MET A 278 10.37 12.17 10.45
CA MET A 278 9.11 11.57 10.02
C MET A 278 8.31 12.61 9.24
N ILE A 279 8.15 12.38 7.92
CA ILE A 279 7.36 13.24 7.03
C ILE A 279 5.94 12.71 6.95
N VAL A 280 4.96 13.55 7.27
CA VAL A 280 3.52 13.27 7.21
C VAL A 280 2.89 14.06 6.07
N VAL A 281 2.19 13.37 5.17
CA VAL A 281 1.57 13.98 3.99
C VAL A 281 0.05 13.78 4.02
N GLY A 282 -0.70 14.88 3.92
CA GLY A 282 -2.15 14.86 3.73
C GLY A 282 -2.94 14.20 4.86
N GLY A 283 -3.94 13.40 4.49
CA GLY A 283 -4.91 12.78 5.38
C GLY A 283 -6.22 13.55 5.47
N SER A 284 -7.06 13.16 6.42
CA SER A 284 -8.38 13.75 6.66
C SER A 284 -8.76 13.67 8.13
N ASP A 285 -9.57 14.60 8.60
CA ASP A 285 -10.22 14.55 9.91
C ASP A 285 -11.68 14.05 9.85
N GLY A 286 -12.11 13.64 8.65
CA GLY A 286 -13.48 13.22 8.35
C GLY A 286 -14.35 14.34 7.78
N LYS A 287 -13.88 15.58 7.79
CA LYS A 287 -14.54 16.76 7.18
C LYS A 287 -13.71 17.32 6.04
N ASP A 288 -12.43 17.56 6.33
CA ASP A 288 -11.49 18.18 5.40
C ASP A 288 -10.46 17.15 4.90
N CYS A 289 -10.14 17.25 3.62
CA CYS A 289 -9.00 16.57 3.01
C CYS A 289 -7.81 17.50 3.00
N PHE A 290 -6.73 17.13 3.68
CA PHE A 290 -5.56 17.97 3.87
C PHE A 290 -4.59 17.91 2.68
N ASN A 291 -3.89 19.03 2.46
CA ASN A 291 -2.87 19.19 1.43
C ASN A 291 -1.50 19.57 2.02
N ASP A 292 -1.41 19.62 3.33
CA ASP A 292 -0.21 20.06 4.03
C ASP A 292 0.79 18.90 4.22
N ILE A 293 2.05 19.26 4.34
CA ILE A 293 3.15 18.36 4.66
C ILE A 293 3.78 18.83 5.97
N TRP A 294 3.97 17.88 6.87
CA TRP A 294 4.55 18.13 8.19
C TRP A 294 5.74 17.22 8.42
N CYS A 295 6.71 17.72 9.13
CA CYS A 295 7.91 17.00 9.55
C CYS A 295 7.97 16.96 11.07
N LEU A 296 8.15 15.76 11.64
CA LEU A 296 8.53 15.58 13.02
C LEU A 296 9.98 15.13 13.08
N ASN A 297 10.83 15.97 13.66
CA ASN A 297 12.18 15.54 13.99
C ASN A 297 12.10 14.61 15.23
N LEU A 298 12.52 13.36 15.07
CA LEU A 298 12.35 12.31 16.06
C LEU A 298 13.35 12.42 17.23
N ASP A 299 14.45 13.16 17.06
CA ASP A 299 15.42 13.41 18.12
C ASP A 299 14.99 14.57 19.02
N THR A 300 14.48 15.65 18.41
CA THR A 300 14.07 16.85 19.14
C THR A 300 12.58 16.89 19.48
N LEU A 301 11.79 15.98 18.89
CA LEU A 301 10.33 15.90 19.00
C LEU A 301 9.61 17.20 18.57
N ARG A 302 10.23 17.96 17.66
CA ARG A 302 9.68 19.22 17.14
C ARG A 302 8.97 19.01 15.82
N TRP A 303 7.75 19.51 15.74
CA TRP A 303 6.98 19.61 14.49
C TRP A 303 7.32 20.89 13.72
N THR A 304 7.47 20.73 12.41
CA THR A 304 7.64 21.83 11.45
C THR A 304 6.70 21.60 10.25
N LYS A 305 5.96 22.63 9.85
CA LYS A 305 5.13 22.57 8.64
C LYS A 305 5.96 22.99 7.43
N LEU A 306 5.96 22.19 6.37
CA LEU A 306 6.58 22.60 5.11
C LEU A 306 5.66 23.55 4.35
N ILE A 307 6.26 24.59 3.74
CA ILE A 307 5.59 25.48 2.80
C ILE A 307 5.84 24.94 1.40
N VAL A 308 4.78 24.61 0.69
CA VAL A 308 4.85 24.01 -0.67
C VAL A 308 3.98 24.84 -1.60
N ASP A 309 4.54 25.28 -2.74
CA ASP A 309 3.87 26.20 -3.66
C ASP A 309 2.62 25.62 -4.33
N ALA A 310 2.64 24.35 -4.68
CA ALA A 310 1.54 23.64 -5.32
C ALA A 310 1.10 22.41 -4.51
N PRO A 311 0.41 22.60 -3.37
CA PRO A 311 0.03 21.50 -2.51
C PRO A 311 -1.12 20.68 -3.10
N HIS A 312 -1.06 19.36 -2.91
CA HIS A 312 -2.05 18.42 -3.38
C HIS A 312 -2.85 17.81 -2.23
N ARG A 313 -4.18 17.98 -2.23
CA ARG A 313 -5.05 17.30 -1.27
C ARG A 313 -5.03 15.80 -1.51
N ARG A 314 -4.78 15.00 -0.48
CA ARG A 314 -4.80 13.54 -0.55
C ARG A 314 -5.13 12.90 0.79
N LEU A 315 -5.96 11.88 0.73
CA LEU A 315 -6.16 10.91 1.80
C LEU A 315 -6.14 9.50 1.21
N SER A 316 -5.87 8.49 2.01
CA SER A 316 -5.78 7.08 1.58
C SER A 316 -4.90 6.83 0.34
N HIS A 317 -3.97 7.73 0.08
CA HIS A 317 -2.89 7.58 -0.90
C HIS A 317 -1.75 6.75 -0.31
N THR A 318 -0.79 6.41 -1.15
CA THR A 318 0.48 5.82 -0.71
C THR A 318 1.64 6.78 -0.96
N SER A 319 2.68 6.64 -0.16
CA SER A 319 3.92 7.40 -0.31
C SER A 319 5.11 6.45 -0.08
N THR A 320 5.95 6.31 -1.09
CA THR A 320 7.12 5.42 -1.06
C THR A 320 8.36 6.20 -1.41
N GLN A 321 9.39 6.10 -0.57
CA GLN A 321 10.67 6.74 -0.86
C GLN A 321 11.42 5.97 -1.94
N VAL A 322 11.88 6.69 -2.95
CA VAL A 322 12.77 6.20 -4.01
C VAL A 322 13.90 7.20 -4.17
N GLY A 323 15.07 6.89 -3.64
CA GLY A 323 16.18 7.84 -3.58
C GLY A 323 15.81 9.11 -2.83
N SER A 324 16.02 10.28 -3.44
CA SER A 324 15.68 11.59 -2.88
C SER A 324 14.26 12.06 -3.20
N TYR A 325 13.35 11.15 -3.57
CA TYR A 325 11.96 11.46 -3.87
C TYR A 325 10.98 10.64 -3.05
N LEU A 326 9.82 11.23 -2.74
CA LEU A 326 8.61 10.48 -2.37
C LEU A 326 7.73 10.31 -3.60
N PHE A 327 7.44 9.06 -3.92
CA PHE A 327 6.48 8.67 -4.96
C PHE A 327 5.11 8.53 -4.31
N ILE A 328 4.23 9.50 -4.55
CA ILE A 328 2.90 9.57 -3.98
C ILE A 328 1.91 9.12 -5.05
N VAL A 329 1.17 8.04 -4.80
CA VAL A 329 0.30 7.42 -5.80
C VAL A 329 -1.15 7.46 -5.35
N GLY A 330 -2.04 7.90 -6.24
CA GLY A 330 -3.48 7.82 -6.10
C GLY A 330 -4.05 8.52 -4.87
N GLY A 331 -4.98 7.85 -4.18
CA GLY A 331 -5.74 8.40 -3.06
C GLY A 331 -7.00 9.15 -3.49
N HIS A 332 -7.62 9.86 -2.55
CA HIS A 332 -8.80 10.69 -2.75
C HIS A 332 -8.47 12.16 -2.45
N ASP A 333 -8.96 13.10 -3.25
CA ASP A 333 -8.62 14.54 -3.11
C ASP A 333 -9.65 15.37 -2.33
N GLY A 334 -10.63 14.68 -1.74
CA GLY A 334 -11.79 15.27 -1.09
C GLY A 334 -13.03 15.29 -1.99
N THR A 335 -12.86 15.14 -3.34
CA THR A 335 -13.96 15.14 -4.31
C THR A 335 -14.00 13.85 -5.13
N ARG A 336 -12.85 13.27 -5.46
CA ARG A 336 -12.75 12.06 -6.29
C ARG A 336 -11.48 11.28 -6.02
N TYR A 337 -11.50 10.01 -6.37
CA TYR A 337 -10.29 9.18 -6.41
C TYR A 337 -9.36 9.62 -7.55
N ARG A 338 -8.06 9.50 -7.30
CA ARG A 338 -7.00 9.92 -8.22
C ARG A 338 -6.21 8.70 -8.69
N HIS A 339 -5.54 8.84 -9.85
CA HIS A 339 -4.65 7.82 -10.43
C HIS A 339 -3.27 8.38 -10.74
N ASP A 340 -3.04 9.64 -10.42
CA ASP A 340 -1.80 10.32 -10.70
C ASP A 340 -0.65 9.82 -9.82
N LEU A 341 0.55 9.96 -10.35
CA LEU A 341 1.81 9.84 -9.65
C LEU A 341 2.34 11.25 -9.41
N LEU A 342 2.55 11.61 -8.16
CA LEU A 342 3.19 12.84 -7.76
C LEU A 342 4.59 12.51 -7.23
N LEU A 343 5.60 13.21 -7.71
CA LEU A 343 6.96 13.14 -7.18
C LEU A 343 7.22 14.36 -6.29
N PHE A 344 7.49 14.11 -5.03
CA PHE A 344 7.92 15.13 -4.10
C PHE A 344 9.43 15.01 -3.88
N ASN A 345 10.17 16.01 -4.33
CA ASN A 345 11.62 16.08 -4.17
C ASN A 345 11.96 16.45 -2.73
N LEU A 346 12.68 15.58 -2.02
CA LEU A 346 13.03 15.73 -0.60
C LEU A 346 14.16 16.75 -0.36
N VAL A 347 14.88 17.14 -1.41
CA VAL A 347 15.96 18.13 -1.33
C VAL A 347 15.41 19.53 -1.57
N SER A 348 14.65 19.71 -2.65
CA SER A 348 14.04 21.01 -2.98
C SER A 348 12.75 21.30 -2.23
N LEU A 349 12.17 20.28 -1.57
CA LEU A 349 10.87 20.31 -0.88
C LEU A 349 9.73 20.76 -1.79
N ALA A 350 9.77 20.37 -3.05
CA ALA A 350 8.82 20.77 -4.08
C ALA A 350 8.26 19.55 -4.85
N PHE A 351 7.05 19.69 -5.38
CA PHE A 351 6.49 18.72 -6.30
C PHE A 351 7.05 18.92 -7.71
N GLU A 352 7.42 17.82 -8.34
CA GLU A 352 7.90 17.79 -9.72
C GLU A 352 6.91 17.03 -10.61
N PRO A 353 6.46 17.63 -11.74
CA PRO A 353 5.60 16.92 -12.68
C PRO A 353 6.37 15.80 -13.37
N ARG A 354 5.75 14.62 -13.47
CA ARG A 354 6.29 13.48 -14.23
C ARG A 354 5.18 12.82 -15.03
N SER A 355 5.47 12.59 -16.30
CA SER A 355 4.62 11.79 -17.17
C SER A 355 5.03 10.32 -17.06
N THR A 356 4.06 9.44 -17.12
CA THR A 356 4.26 8.00 -17.15
C THR A 356 3.69 7.42 -18.44
N LEU A 357 4.24 6.32 -18.88
CA LEU A 357 3.78 5.53 -20.02
C LEU A 357 3.14 4.22 -19.56
N GLY A 358 2.57 3.49 -20.50
CA GLY A 358 2.00 2.17 -20.27
C GLY A 358 0.60 2.21 -19.66
N LYS A 359 0.21 1.11 -19.02
CA LYS A 359 -1.14 0.94 -18.45
C LYS A 359 -1.12 1.23 -16.95
N ALA A 360 -1.33 2.50 -16.61
CA ALA A 360 -1.45 2.92 -15.22
C ALA A 360 -2.69 2.29 -14.54
N PRO A 361 -2.64 2.08 -13.21
CA PRO A 361 -3.83 1.66 -12.46
C PRO A 361 -4.95 2.71 -12.57
N SER A 362 -6.20 2.26 -12.49
CA SER A 362 -7.35 3.16 -12.38
C SER A 362 -7.31 3.97 -11.08
N ALA A 363 -8.07 5.07 -11.04
CA ALA A 363 -8.19 5.92 -9.86
C ALA A 363 -8.62 5.10 -8.64
N ARG A 364 -7.84 5.18 -7.54
CA ARG A 364 -8.04 4.38 -6.34
C ARG A 364 -7.37 4.95 -5.10
N GLY A 365 -7.91 4.62 -3.94
CA GLY A 365 -7.30 4.80 -2.63
C GLY A 365 -7.24 3.48 -1.88
N TYR A 366 -6.75 3.49 -0.64
CA TYR A 366 -6.67 2.30 0.24
C TYR A 366 -5.86 1.13 -0.34
N HIS A 367 -5.04 1.40 -1.35
CA HIS A 367 -4.05 0.48 -1.91
C HIS A 367 -2.75 0.57 -1.12
N VAL A 368 -1.82 -0.33 -1.41
CA VAL A 368 -0.45 -0.29 -0.85
C VAL A 368 0.54 -0.25 -1.98
N THR A 369 1.58 0.59 -1.87
CA THR A 369 2.75 0.55 -2.74
C THR A 369 3.96 0.02 -1.98
N LEU A 370 4.77 -0.78 -2.66
CA LEU A 370 5.95 -1.44 -2.13
C LEU A 370 7.09 -1.33 -3.12
N LEU A 371 8.24 -0.85 -2.64
CA LEU A 371 9.47 -0.82 -3.43
C LEU A 371 10.22 -2.15 -3.27
N ALA A 372 10.50 -2.81 -4.39
CA ALA A 372 11.39 -3.97 -4.45
C ALA A 372 12.29 -3.83 -5.68
N ASP A 373 13.58 -3.82 -5.47
CA ASP A 373 14.60 -3.49 -6.47
C ASP A 373 14.29 -2.14 -7.17
N SER A 374 14.22 -2.17 -8.50
CA SER A 374 13.88 -1.03 -9.34
C SER A 374 12.39 -0.98 -9.72
N ARG A 375 11.51 -1.61 -8.95
CA ARG A 375 10.07 -1.71 -9.25
C ARG A 375 9.24 -1.26 -8.05
N LEU A 376 8.26 -0.40 -8.32
CA LEU A 376 7.24 -0.06 -7.36
C LEU A 376 5.99 -0.89 -7.66
N PHE A 377 5.67 -1.81 -6.77
CA PHE A 377 4.47 -2.64 -6.84
C PHE A 377 3.30 -1.91 -6.20
N LEU A 378 2.13 -1.95 -6.84
CA LEU A 378 0.88 -1.43 -6.31
C LEU A 378 -0.11 -2.58 -6.15
N PHE A 379 -0.64 -2.77 -4.93
CA PHE A 379 -1.56 -3.84 -4.57
C PHE A 379 -2.95 -3.30 -4.28
N GLY A 380 -3.94 -3.79 -5.00
CA GLY A 380 -5.36 -3.60 -4.72
C GLY A 380 -5.86 -2.15 -4.70
N GLY A 381 -6.65 -1.83 -3.69
CA GLY A 381 -7.29 -0.52 -3.48
C GLY A 381 -8.79 -0.52 -3.76
N PHE A 382 -9.38 0.69 -3.76
CA PHE A 382 -10.82 0.92 -3.91
C PHE A 382 -11.06 2.26 -4.61
N ASN A 383 -12.13 2.35 -5.41
CA ASN A 383 -12.47 3.57 -6.16
C ASN A 383 -13.81 4.22 -5.74
N GLY A 384 -14.36 3.80 -4.61
CA GLY A 384 -15.68 4.25 -4.14
C GLY A 384 -16.80 3.26 -4.47
N SER A 385 -16.64 2.41 -5.50
CA SER A 385 -17.64 1.42 -5.89
C SER A 385 -17.06 0.01 -5.98
N THR A 386 -15.82 -0.14 -6.40
CA THR A 386 -15.21 -1.44 -6.70
C THR A 386 -13.88 -1.58 -5.97
N PRO A 387 -13.73 -2.59 -5.09
CA PRO A 387 -12.43 -2.99 -4.59
C PRO A 387 -11.65 -3.74 -5.70
N PHE A 388 -10.33 -3.58 -5.71
CA PHE A 388 -9.44 -4.15 -6.70
C PHE A 388 -8.60 -5.28 -6.10
N ASP A 389 -8.27 -6.29 -6.91
CA ASP A 389 -7.41 -7.43 -6.57
C ASP A 389 -6.15 -7.49 -7.44
N GLU A 390 -5.92 -6.46 -8.23
CA GLU A 390 -4.84 -6.38 -9.19
C GLU A 390 -3.52 -5.97 -8.54
N VAL A 391 -2.42 -6.41 -9.16
CA VAL A 391 -1.07 -5.90 -8.88
C VAL A 391 -0.58 -5.17 -10.12
N HIS A 392 -0.11 -3.94 -9.93
CA HIS A 392 0.55 -3.15 -10.97
C HIS A 392 2.01 -2.92 -10.62
N ILE A 393 2.83 -2.72 -11.63
CA ILE A 393 4.26 -2.45 -11.52
C ILE A 393 4.54 -1.12 -12.19
N LEU A 394 5.21 -0.22 -11.48
CA LEU A 394 5.88 0.92 -12.06
C LEU A 394 7.37 0.59 -12.17
N ASP A 395 7.85 0.48 -13.38
CA ASP A 395 9.29 0.31 -13.66
C ASP A 395 10.01 1.63 -13.35
N LEU A 396 10.96 1.56 -12.44
CA LEU A 396 11.76 2.68 -11.95
C LEU A 396 13.15 2.76 -12.59
N ALA A 397 13.45 1.94 -13.60
CA ALA A 397 14.76 1.99 -14.27
C ALA A 397 15.06 3.41 -14.78
N ALA A 398 14.03 4.13 -15.24
CA ALA A 398 14.11 5.52 -15.62
C ALA A 398 14.36 6.49 -14.43
N ALA A 399 14.07 6.08 -13.20
CA ALA A 399 14.31 6.92 -12.02
C ALA A 399 15.82 7.11 -11.75
N ALA A 400 16.68 6.22 -12.26
CA ALA A 400 18.13 6.39 -12.21
C ALA A 400 18.62 7.67 -12.91
N TYR A 401 17.82 8.23 -13.82
CA TYR A 401 18.12 9.49 -14.52
C TYR A 401 17.47 10.70 -13.87
N LEU A 402 16.70 10.53 -12.79
CA LEU A 402 16.29 11.66 -11.96
C LEU A 402 17.52 12.23 -11.27
N PRO A 403 17.59 13.54 -11.04
CA PRO A 403 18.64 14.14 -10.23
C PRO A 403 18.61 13.55 -8.82
N GLN A 404 19.31 12.45 -8.60
CA GLN A 404 19.36 11.77 -7.31
C GLN A 404 20.47 12.39 -6.46
N VAL A 405 20.13 12.77 -5.24
CA VAL A 405 21.10 13.14 -4.22
C VAL A 405 21.17 11.96 -3.24
N THR A 406 22.32 11.30 -3.20
CA THR A 406 22.50 10.08 -2.41
C THR A 406 22.69 10.34 -0.92
N HIS A 407 23.19 11.55 -0.58
CA HIS A 407 23.36 11.99 0.80
C HIS A 407 22.74 13.38 0.93
N PHE A 408 21.64 13.46 1.64
CA PHE A 408 20.95 14.73 1.90
C PHE A 408 20.30 14.68 3.28
N ASP A 409 20.27 15.84 3.90
CA ASP A 409 19.48 16.09 5.09
C ASP A 409 18.32 17.01 4.73
N ILE A 410 17.15 16.74 5.27
CA ILE A 410 16.02 17.64 5.09
C ILE A 410 16.28 18.87 5.93
N GLN A 411 16.50 19.99 5.26
CA GLN A 411 16.65 21.28 5.93
C GLN A 411 15.28 21.83 6.26
N LEU A 412 14.88 21.71 7.52
CA LEU A 412 13.63 22.28 8.00
C LEU A 412 13.81 23.78 8.27
N PRO A 413 12.83 24.64 7.90
CA PRO A 413 12.83 26.03 8.33
C PRO A 413 12.76 26.11 9.87
N GLU A 414 13.48 27.06 10.44
CA GLU A 414 13.54 27.31 11.90
C GLU A 414 12.20 27.71 12.52
#